data_2e0fc6cd771f15368c1caba31e35236b
#
_entry.id   2e0fc6cd771f15368c1caba31e35236b
#
_cell.length_a   1.000
_cell.length_b   1.000
_cell.length_c   1.000
_cell.angle_alpha   90.00
_cell.angle_beta   90.00
_cell.angle_gamma   90.00
#
_symmetry.space_group_name_H-M   'P 1'
#
loop_
_entity.id
_entity.type
_entity.pdbx_description
1 polymer ?
#
loop_
_entity_poly.entity_id
_entity_poly.type
_entity_poly.pdbx_seq_one_letter_code
_entity_poly.pdbx_strand_id
1 'polypeptide(L)'
;MGIIVISTVYLLGYKIGTYFVLGYMLFGYMLNSYMGASSNSISKKLKRFEREGILFGRGALYLGIGTIAVLGFIDYLPLALSMLIALFISDAVATIVGIGRKTKLPYNKNKSILGFIGYFGSFAIAAYLFIGIYSIPLGAALALIESISIIFDDNITIAIAGIILYKIISFI
;
A
#
# COMPACT_ATOMS: atom_id res chain seq x y z
N MET A 1 -2.41 -11.28 -1.39
CA MET A 1 -1.00 -10.99 -1.10
C MET A 1 -0.83 -10.24 0.21
N GLY A 2 -1.44 -9.07 0.39
CA GLY A 2 -1.28 -8.24 1.59
C GLY A 2 -1.56 -8.97 2.90
N ILE A 3 -2.65 -9.73 2.97
CA ILE A 3 -3.00 -10.52 4.17
C ILE A 3 -1.89 -11.52 4.52
N ILE A 4 -1.28 -12.16 3.52
CA ILE A 4 -0.18 -13.12 3.75
C ILE A 4 1.04 -12.40 4.32
N VAL A 5 1.41 -11.23 3.79
CA VAL A 5 2.52 -10.42 4.32
C VAL A 5 2.25 -10.00 5.76
N ILE A 6 1.07 -9.46 6.04
CA ILE A 6 0.68 -9.03 7.40
C ILE A 6 0.73 -10.21 8.37
N SER A 7 0.15 -11.36 7.99
CA SER A 7 0.18 -12.57 8.82
C SER A 7 1.60 -13.10 9.03
N THR A 8 2.46 -13.06 7.99
CA THR A 8 3.85 -13.49 8.11
C THR A 8 4.62 -12.60 9.08
N VAL A 9 4.48 -11.28 8.98
CA VAL A 9 5.12 -10.33 9.91
C VAL A 9 4.61 -10.52 11.33
N TYR A 10 3.30 -10.69 11.49
CA TYR A 10 2.68 -10.89 12.82
C TYR A 10 3.14 -12.18 13.50
N LEU A 11 3.18 -13.29 12.77
CA LEU A 11 3.48 -14.62 13.32
C LEU A 11 4.97 -14.93 13.38
N LEU A 12 5.75 -14.49 12.38
CA LEU A 12 7.15 -14.90 12.19
C LEU A 12 8.14 -13.73 12.33
N GLY A 13 7.63 -12.51 12.53
CA GLY A 13 8.43 -11.31 12.79
C GLY A 13 8.98 -10.63 11.52
N TYR A 14 9.65 -9.49 11.74
CA TYR A 14 10.13 -8.59 10.69
C TYR A 14 11.06 -9.25 9.66
N LYS A 15 12.06 -10.02 10.13
CA LYS A 15 13.07 -10.62 9.25
C LYS A 15 12.44 -11.55 8.22
N ILE A 16 11.59 -12.46 8.67
CA ILE A 16 10.92 -13.42 7.78
C ILE A 16 9.95 -12.69 6.86
N GLY A 17 9.19 -11.72 7.39
CA GLY A 17 8.33 -10.86 6.59
C GLY A 17 9.08 -10.12 5.49
N THR A 18 10.23 -9.54 5.78
CA THR A 18 11.08 -8.86 4.79
C THR A 18 11.60 -9.81 3.72
N TYR A 19 12.10 -10.99 4.10
CA TYR A 19 12.55 -12.00 3.12
C TYR A 19 11.39 -12.48 2.24
N PHE A 20 10.20 -12.62 2.79
CA PHE A 20 9.02 -12.98 2.02
C PHE A 20 8.67 -11.92 0.97
N VAL A 21 8.72 -10.62 1.36
CA VAL A 21 8.48 -9.50 0.43
C VAL A 21 9.55 -9.44 -0.64
N LEU A 22 10.83 -9.61 -0.29
CA LEU A 22 11.94 -9.67 -1.26
C LEU A 22 11.76 -10.82 -2.26
N GLY A 23 11.42 -12.02 -1.77
CA GLY A 23 11.13 -13.17 -2.64
C GLY A 23 9.98 -12.89 -3.59
N TYR A 24 8.91 -12.25 -3.12
CA TYR A 24 7.79 -11.83 -3.95
C TYR A 24 8.19 -10.80 -5.01
N MET A 25 9.00 -9.81 -4.66
CA MET A 25 9.50 -8.82 -5.62
C MET A 25 10.36 -9.45 -6.70
N LEU A 26 11.26 -10.36 -6.31
CA LEU A 26 12.10 -11.11 -7.26
C LEU A 26 11.26 -11.98 -8.19
N PHE A 27 10.28 -12.70 -7.64
CA PHE A 27 9.36 -13.51 -8.44
C PHE A 27 8.55 -12.63 -9.41
N GLY A 28 8.02 -11.50 -8.95
CA GLY A 28 7.32 -10.53 -9.80
C GLY A 28 8.21 -9.97 -10.92
N TYR A 29 9.46 -9.67 -10.61
CA TYR A 29 10.45 -9.22 -11.61
C TYR A 29 10.74 -10.31 -12.65
N MET A 30 10.94 -11.55 -12.22
CA MET A 30 11.16 -12.70 -13.14
C MET A 30 9.95 -12.94 -14.04
N LEU A 31 8.74 -12.89 -13.48
CA LEU A 31 7.51 -12.99 -14.26
C LEU A 31 7.40 -11.85 -15.29
N ASN A 32 7.70 -10.63 -14.88
CA ASN A 32 7.67 -9.47 -15.77
C ASN A 32 8.67 -9.62 -16.93
N SER A 33 9.89 -10.05 -16.63
CA SER A 33 10.94 -10.31 -17.64
C SER A 33 10.52 -11.40 -18.63
N TYR A 34 9.99 -12.52 -18.11
CA TYR A 34 9.46 -13.61 -18.94
C TYR A 34 8.28 -13.16 -19.81
N MET A 35 7.36 -12.38 -19.27
CA MET A 35 6.18 -11.89 -19.99
C MET A 35 6.51 -10.77 -20.98
N GLY A 36 7.54 -9.98 -20.71
CA GLY A 36 8.05 -8.98 -21.65
C GLY A 36 8.65 -9.64 -22.91
N ALA A 37 9.30 -10.78 -22.72
CA ALA A 37 9.92 -11.57 -23.80
C ALA A 37 8.89 -12.47 -24.55
N SER A 38 7.74 -12.77 -23.96
CA SER A 38 6.75 -13.70 -24.49
C SER A 38 5.52 -12.97 -25.08
N SER A 39 5.17 -13.30 -26.32
CA SER A 39 3.96 -12.80 -27.01
C SER A 39 2.71 -13.65 -26.78
N ASN A 40 2.66 -14.43 -25.70
CA ASN A 40 1.61 -15.38 -25.41
C ASN A 40 0.27 -14.71 -25.03
N SER A 41 -0.86 -15.44 -25.24
CA SER A 41 -2.23 -15.01 -24.93
C SER A 41 -2.41 -14.59 -23.46
N ILE A 42 -1.65 -15.20 -22.54
CA ILE A 42 -1.63 -14.88 -21.10
C ILE A 42 -1.01 -13.53 -20.85
N SER A 43 0.13 -13.20 -21.51
CA SER A 43 0.78 -11.89 -21.37
C SER A 43 -0.13 -10.75 -21.86
N LYS A 44 -0.90 -10.96 -22.94
CA LYS A 44 -1.87 -9.99 -23.45
C LYS A 44 -3.04 -9.76 -22.49
N LYS A 45 -3.52 -10.80 -21.82
CA LYS A 45 -4.60 -10.68 -20.81
C LYS A 45 -4.12 -9.93 -19.56
N LEU A 46 -2.93 -10.24 -19.07
CA LEU A 46 -2.37 -9.60 -17.87
C LEU A 46 -2.01 -8.13 -18.10
N LYS A 47 -1.52 -7.78 -19.30
CA LYS A 47 -1.29 -6.37 -19.69
C LYS A 47 -2.56 -5.51 -19.70
N ARG A 48 -3.75 -6.12 -19.83
CA ARG A 48 -5.04 -5.40 -19.73
C ARG A 48 -5.39 -4.92 -18.32
N PHE A 49 -4.79 -5.50 -17.29
CA PHE A 49 -5.01 -5.09 -15.91
C PHE A 49 -4.13 -3.93 -15.47
N GLU A 50 -3.17 -3.51 -16.30
CA GLU A 50 -2.33 -2.35 -16.03
C GLU A 50 -2.77 -1.13 -16.83
N ARG A 51 -2.45 0.05 -16.29
CA ARG A 51 -2.70 1.33 -16.98
C ARG A 51 -1.81 1.41 -18.21
N GLU A 52 -2.36 1.85 -19.34
CA GLU A 52 -1.63 2.04 -20.58
C GLU A 52 -0.42 2.95 -20.38
N GLY A 53 0.74 2.54 -20.92
CA GLY A 53 1.99 3.33 -20.89
C GLY A 53 2.86 3.13 -19.63
N ILE A 54 2.48 2.25 -18.70
CA ILE A 54 3.27 1.97 -17.50
C ILE A 54 3.94 0.59 -17.63
N LEU A 55 5.20 0.48 -17.19
CA LEU A 55 5.91 -0.81 -17.10
C LEU A 55 5.12 -1.79 -16.25
N PHE A 56 4.90 -2.99 -16.77
CA PHE A 56 4.21 -4.07 -16.08
C PHE A 56 4.83 -4.33 -14.70
N GLY A 57 3.99 -4.38 -13.66
CA GLY A 57 4.45 -4.66 -12.28
C GLY A 57 5.01 -3.45 -11.51
N ARG A 58 4.99 -2.24 -12.07
CA ARG A 58 5.52 -1.03 -11.41
C ARG A 58 4.83 -0.76 -10.06
N GLY A 59 3.51 -0.87 -9.99
CA GLY A 59 2.75 -0.69 -8.75
C GLY A 59 3.14 -1.74 -7.69
N ALA A 60 3.33 -3.00 -8.09
CA ALA A 60 3.77 -4.07 -7.20
C ALA A 60 5.20 -3.84 -6.67
N LEU A 61 6.10 -3.28 -7.50
CA LEU A 61 7.46 -2.90 -7.07
C LEU A 61 7.41 -1.78 -6.03
N TYR A 62 6.64 -0.72 -6.26
CA TYR A 62 6.52 0.38 -5.33
C TYR A 62 5.87 -0.05 -4.01
N LEU A 63 4.86 -0.92 -4.06
CA LEU A 63 4.25 -1.53 -2.89
C LEU A 63 5.28 -2.36 -2.09
N GLY A 64 6.10 -3.14 -2.77
CA GLY A 64 7.19 -3.91 -2.15
C GLY A 64 8.24 -3.00 -1.50
N ILE A 65 8.69 -1.95 -2.20
CA ILE A 65 9.65 -0.97 -1.67
C ILE A 65 9.05 -0.28 -0.43
N GLY A 66 7.81 0.19 -0.51
CA GLY A 66 7.11 0.80 0.63
C GLY A 66 7.01 -0.15 1.83
N THR A 67 6.69 -1.42 1.58
CA THR A 67 6.62 -2.46 2.62
C THR A 67 7.98 -2.69 3.29
N ILE A 68 9.06 -2.82 2.51
CA ILE A 68 10.42 -3.00 3.05
C ILE A 68 10.85 -1.76 3.85
N ALA A 69 10.52 -0.56 3.38
CA ALA A 69 10.80 0.66 4.11
C ALA A 69 10.07 0.69 5.46
N VAL A 70 8.76 0.36 5.50
CA VAL A 70 8.00 0.26 6.75
C VAL A 70 8.66 -0.73 7.71
N LEU A 71 8.98 -1.96 7.23
CA LEU A 71 9.57 -3.00 8.08
C LEU A 71 11.01 -2.69 8.52
N GLY A 72 11.74 -1.85 7.76
CA GLY A 72 13.12 -1.47 8.08
C GLY A 72 13.26 -0.26 9.00
N PHE A 73 12.24 0.63 9.04
CA PHE A 73 12.33 1.90 9.76
C PHE A 73 11.35 2.05 10.93
N ILE A 74 10.35 1.17 11.04
CA ILE A 74 9.37 1.19 12.14
C ILE A 74 9.60 -0.03 13.02
N ASP A 75 10.22 0.16 14.17
CA ASP A 75 10.57 -0.91 15.11
C ASP A 75 9.36 -1.34 16.00
N TYR A 76 8.33 -0.50 16.10
CA TYR A 76 7.13 -0.78 16.88
C TYR A 76 6.14 -1.64 16.08
N LEU A 77 6.06 -2.94 16.40
CA LEU A 77 5.29 -3.93 15.65
C LEU A 77 3.81 -3.55 15.40
N PRO A 78 3.04 -3.07 16.41
CA PRO A 78 1.64 -2.70 16.17
C PRO A 78 1.49 -1.60 15.11
N LEU A 79 2.39 -0.61 15.09
CA LEU A 79 2.37 0.45 14.10
C LEU A 79 2.83 -0.05 12.72
N ALA A 80 3.87 -0.89 12.67
CA ALA A 80 4.31 -1.49 11.41
C ALA A 80 3.18 -2.31 10.76
N LEU A 81 2.46 -3.15 11.53
CA LEU A 81 1.30 -3.89 11.04
C LEU A 81 0.18 -2.96 10.57
N SER A 82 -0.07 -1.85 11.29
CA SER A 82 -1.04 -0.84 10.88
C SER A 82 -0.64 -0.18 9.57
N MET A 83 0.64 0.11 9.35
CA MET A 83 1.13 0.66 8.07
C MET A 83 1.02 -0.36 6.93
N LEU A 84 1.21 -1.66 7.19
CA LEU A 84 0.94 -2.69 6.19
C LEU A 84 -0.55 -2.77 5.84
N ILE A 85 -1.45 -2.56 6.80
CA ILE A 85 -2.90 -2.45 6.55
C ILE A 85 -3.17 -1.24 5.62
N ALA A 86 -2.53 -0.10 5.88
CA ALA A 86 -2.64 1.08 5.03
C ALA A 86 -2.27 0.79 3.57
N LEU A 87 -1.12 0.15 3.36
CA LEU A 87 -0.56 -0.14 2.04
C LEU A 87 -1.35 -1.22 1.27
N PHE A 88 -1.81 -2.26 1.95
CA PHE A 88 -2.40 -3.42 1.26
C PHE A 88 -3.93 -3.44 1.29
N ILE A 89 -4.52 -3.10 2.43
CA ILE A 89 -5.97 -3.25 2.62
C ILE A 89 -6.67 -1.92 2.30
N SER A 90 -6.22 -0.83 2.91
CA SER A 90 -6.92 0.45 2.80
C SER A 90 -6.83 1.04 1.40
N ASP A 91 -5.68 0.93 0.75
CA ASP A 91 -5.50 1.33 -0.65
C ASP A 91 -6.37 0.50 -1.61
N ALA A 92 -6.42 -0.83 -1.39
CA ALA A 92 -7.29 -1.69 -2.19
C ALA A 92 -8.78 -1.36 -2.01
N VAL A 93 -9.23 -1.13 -0.77
CA VAL A 93 -10.61 -0.72 -0.48
C VAL A 93 -10.92 0.65 -1.10
N ALA A 94 -10.03 1.63 -0.95
CA ALA A 94 -10.18 2.95 -1.57
C ALA A 94 -10.36 2.85 -3.08
N THR A 95 -9.56 2.01 -3.71
CA THR A 95 -9.63 1.77 -5.16
C THR A 95 -10.96 1.12 -5.54
N ILE A 96 -11.35 0.03 -4.89
CA ILE A 96 -12.59 -0.71 -5.22
C ILE A 96 -13.82 0.19 -5.05
N VAL A 97 -13.91 0.91 -3.91
CA VAL A 97 -15.05 1.76 -3.59
C VAL A 97 -15.04 3.05 -4.42
N GLY A 98 -13.86 3.52 -4.81
CA GLY A 98 -13.65 4.77 -5.54
C GLY A 98 -13.84 4.67 -7.07
N ILE A 99 -13.69 3.47 -7.66
CA ILE A 99 -13.79 3.26 -9.11
C ILE A 99 -15.18 3.66 -9.62
N GLY A 100 -15.21 4.42 -10.72
CA GLY A 100 -16.45 4.79 -11.41
C GLY A 100 -17.34 5.81 -10.67
N ARG A 101 -16.94 6.32 -9.51
CA ARG A 101 -17.72 7.27 -8.74
C ARG A 101 -17.66 8.68 -9.34
N LYS A 102 -18.84 9.32 -9.45
CA LYS A 102 -18.97 10.68 -10.01
C LYS A 102 -18.50 11.77 -9.05
N THR A 103 -18.66 11.55 -7.73
CA THR A 103 -18.26 12.50 -6.68
C THR A 103 -16.75 12.48 -6.50
N LYS A 104 -16.08 13.44 -7.13
CA LYS A 104 -14.63 13.61 -7.05
C LYS A 104 -14.24 14.54 -5.89
N LEU A 105 -13.01 14.41 -5.40
CA LEU A 105 -12.47 15.36 -4.43
C LEU A 105 -12.29 16.73 -5.09
N PRO A 106 -12.57 17.83 -4.37
CA PRO A 106 -12.51 19.19 -4.94
C PRO A 106 -11.11 19.57 -5.41
N TYR A 107 -10.07 19.07 -4.74
CA TYR A 107 -8.66 19.33 -5.03
C TYR A 107 -8.00 18.25 -5.90
N ASN A 108 -8.63 17.08 -6.07
CA ASN A 108 -8.08 15.98 -6.88
C ASN A 108 -9.19 15.25 -7.65
N LYS A 109 -9.33 15.58 -8.92
CA LYS A 109 -10.35 15.00 -9.80
C LYS A 109 -10.09 13.51 -10.16
N ASN A 110 -8.91 12.98 -9.85
CA ASN A 110 -8.59 11.56 -10.08
C ASN A 110 -9.06 10.67 -8.92
N LYS A 111 -9.24 11.25 -7.72
CA LYS A 111 -9.69 10.56 -6.51
C LYS A 111 -11.15 10.87 -6.21
N SER A 112 -11.84 9.95 -5.55
CA SER A 112 -13.26 10.13 -5.19
C SER A 112 -13.45 10.28 -3.69
N ILE A 113 -14.51 10.99 -3.28
CA ILE A 113 -14.88 11.13 -1.86
C ILE A 113 -15.14 9.76 -1.22
N LEU A 114 -15.79 8.85 -1.95
CA LEU A 114 -16.04 7.50 -1.44
C LEU A 114 -14.76 6.68 -1.31
N GLY A 115 -13.79 6.86 -2.21
CA GLY A 115 -12.46 6.24 -2.08
C GLY A 115 -11.74 6.74 -0.82
N PHE A 116 -11.76 8.04 -0.57
CA PHE A 116 -11.19 8.63 0.65
C PHE A 116 -11.84 8.08 1.93
N ILE A 117 -13.17 8.03 1.99
CA ILE A 117 -13.90 7.44 3.13
C ILE A 117 -13.61 5.95 3.26
N GLY A 118 -13.50 5.23 2.15
CA GLY A 118 -13.16 3.81 2.12
C GLY A 118 -11.76 3.54 2.67
N TYR A 119 -10.77 4.36 2.29
CA TYR A 119 -9.42 4.29 2.85
C TYR A 119 -9.43 4.51 4.36
N PHE A 120 -9.97 5.66 4.78
CA PHE A 120 -10.04 6.04 6.19
C PHE A 120 -10.77 5.00 7.04
N GLY A 121 -11.98 4.59 6.62
CA GLY A 121 -12.80 3.66 7.38
C GLY A 121 -12.18 2.27 7.52
N SER A 122 -11.65 1.72 6.41
CA SER A 122 -10.99 0.41 6.44
C SER A 122 -9.72 0.43 7.28
N PHE A 123 -8.92 1.50 7.21
CA PHE A 123 -7.76 1.67 8.06
C PHE A 123 -8.15 1.79 9.53
N ALA A 124 -9.08 2.69 9.86
CA ALA A 124 -9.50 2.93 11.23
C ALA A 124 -10.01 1.65 11.91
N ILE A 125 -10.81 0.85 11.19
CA ILE A 125 -11.36 -0.40 11.72
C ILE A 125 -10.27 -1.47 11.87
N ALA A 126 -9.48 -1.72 10.83
CA ALA A 126 -8.51 -2.82 10.86
C ALA A 126 -7.29 -2.51 11.74
N ALA A 127 -6.77 -1.29 11.72
CA ALA A 127 -5.64 -0.88 12.54
C ALA A 127 -6.02 -0.69 14.03
N TYR A 128 -7.31 -0.54 14.35
CA TYR A 128 -7.78 -0.45 15.74
C TYR A 128 -7.35 -1.66 16.58
N LEU A 129 -7.26 -2.84 15.96
CA LEU A 129 -6.81 -4.07 16.63
C LEU A 129 -5.36 -3.98 17.11
N PHE A 130 -4.53 -3.13 16.52
CA PHE A 130 -3.10 -3.01 16.79
C PHE A 130 -2.74 -1.76 17.58
N ILE A 131 -3.34 -0.61 17.23
CA ILE A 131 -2.99 0.70 17.81
C ILE A 131 -4.18 1.39 18.50
N GLY A 132 -5.32 0.69 18.66
CA GLY A 132 -6.48 1.21 19.35
C GLY A 132 -6.99 2.52 18.75
N ILE A 133 -7.37 3.46 19.61
CA ILE A 133 -7.98 4.75 19.23
C ILE A 133 -7.06 5.60 18.33
N TYR A 134 -5.75 5.39 18.36
CA TYR A 134 -4.78 6.12 17.51
C TYR A 134 -4.94 5.80 16.02
N SER A 135 -5.67 4.72 15.67
CA SER A 135 -6.02 4.40 14.29
C SER A 135 -6.87 5.49 13.62
N ILE A 136 -7.66 6.24 14.40
CA ILE A 136 -8.53 7.29 13.86
C ILE A 136 -7.72 8.49 13.34
N PRO A 137 -6.92 9.20 14.17
CA PRO A 137 -6.14 10.33 13.67
C PRO A 137 -5.08 9.93 12.64
N LEU A 138 -4.45 8.78 12.81
CA LEU A 138 -3.48 8.28 11.85
C LEU A 138 -4.15 7.94 10.51
N GLY A 139 -5.29 7.27 10.54
CA GLY A 139 -6.07 6.95 9.33
C GLY A 139 -6.54 8.19 8.59
N ALA A 140 -6.97 9.23 9.31
CA ALA A 140 -7.34 10.51 8.70
C ALA A 140 -6.14 11.17 8.00
N ALA A 141 -4.97 11.20 8.65
CA ALA A 141 -3.76 11.75 8.08
C ALA A 141 -3.31 10.97 6.82
N LEU A 142 -3.29 9.64 6.88
CA LEU A 142 -2.91 8.79 5.75
C LEU A 142 -3.90 8.88 4.59
N ALA A 143 -5.21 8.95 4.87
CA ALA A 143 -6.24 9.15 3.85
C ALA A 143 -6.09 10.51 3.14
N LEU A 144 -5.75 11.57 3.89
CA LEU A 144 -5.44 12.87 3.30
C LEU A 144 -4.21 12.80 2.39
N ILE A 145 -3.14 12.16 2.83
CA ILE A 145 -1.91 12.00 2.05
C ILE A 145 -2.17 11.19 0.78
N GLU A 146 -2.91 10.07 0.87
CA GLU A 146 -3.31 9.25 -0.27
C GLU A 146 -4.17 10.03 -1.28
N SER A 147 -5.01 10.92 -0.78
CA SER A 147 -5.91 11.73 -1.62
C SER A 147 -5.22 12.84 -2.40
N ILE A 148 -4.00 13.23 -2.00
CA ILE A 148 -3.19 14.23 -2.69
C ILE A 148 -2.33 13.51 -3.73
N SER A 149 -2.53 13.81 -5.03
CA SER A 149 -1.66 13.29 -6.08
C SER A 149 -0.28 13.95 -5.98
N ILE A 150 0.67 13.22 -5.42
CA ILE A 150 2.07 13.61 -5.37
C ILE A 150 2.78 12.97 -6.58
N ILE A 151 3.95 13.48 -6.94
CA ILE A 151 4.77 13.00 -8.07
C ILE A 151 5.14 11.52 -7.91
N PHE A 152 5.22 11.04 -6.67
CA PHE A 152 5.54 9.66 -6.33
C PHE A 152 4.29 8.77 -6.26
N ASP A 153 4.50 7.46 -6.40
CA ASP A 153 3.47 6.46 -6.21
C ASP A 153 2.89 6.50 -4.79
N ASP A 154 1.58 6.31 -4.67
CA ASP A 154 0.83 6.41 -3.41
C ASP A 154 1.43 5.48 -2.33
N ASN A 155 1.88 4.27 -2.71
CA ASN A 155 2.47 3.30 -1.77
C ASN A 155 3.78 3.79 -1.15
N ILE A 156 4.63 4.46 -1.92
CA ILE A 156 5.87 5.06 -1.41
C ILE A 156 5.54 6.25 -0.52
N THR A 157 4.62 7.10 -0.95
CA THR A 157 4.23 8.30 -0.21
C THR A 157 3.64 7.95 1.16
N ILE A 158 2.74 6.96 1.22
CA ILE A 158 2.13 6.47 2.46
C ILE A 158 3.20 5.87 3.39
N ALA A 159 4.13 5.07 2.85
CA ALA A 159 5.21 4.47 3.63
C ALA A 159 6.11 5.56 4.25
N ILE A 160 6.55 6.53 3.46
CA ILE A 160 7.40 7.66 3.93
C ILE A 160 6.65 8.46 5.00
N ALA A 161 5.39 8.80 4.78
CA ALA A 161 4.60 9.54 5.74
C ALA A 161 4.47 8.81 7.08
N GLY A 162 4.19 7.50 7.06
CA GLY A 162 4.13 6.68 8.27
C GLY A 162 5.46 6.63 9.02
N ILE A 163 6.59 6.51 8.30
CA ILE A 163 7.92 6.51 8.89
C ILE A 163 8.24 7.86 9.54
N ILE A 164 7.92 8.97 8.87
CA ILE A 164 8.14 10.32 9.41
C ILE A 164 7.30 10.51 10.68
N LEU A 165 6.03 10.17 10.66
CA LEU A 165 5.15 10.26 11.82
C LEU A 165 5.67 9.41 12.99
N TYR A 166 6.13 8.17 12.71
CA TYR A 166 6.73 7.32 13.72
C TYR A 166 7.98 7.97 14.35
N LYS A 167 8.89 8.47 13.53
CA LYS A 167 10.11 9.11 14.04
C LYS A 167 9.81 10.35 14.86
N ILE A 168 8.88 11.20 14.45
CA ILE A 168 8.47 12.37 15.23
C ILE A 168 7.94 11.94 16.60
N ILE A 169 7.06 10.93 16.66
CA ILE A 169 6.49 10.46 17.93
C ILE A 169 7.55 9.77 18.80
N SER A 170 8.50 9.07 18.20
CA SER A 170 9.57 8.39 18.98
C SER A 170 10.65 9.31 19.52
N PHE A 171 10.69 10.58 19.10
CA PHE A 171 11.59 11.62 19.63
C PHE A 171 10.97 12.45 20.78
N ILE A 172 9.66 12.30 21.02
CA ILE A 172 8.94 12.96 22.12
C ILE A 172 8.79 11.99 23.29
#